data_cbe698d60de8e7eadd5958ef5ee756ad
#
_entry.id   cbe698d60de8e7eadd5958ef5ee756ad
#
_cell.length_a   1.000
_cell.length_b   1.000
_cell.length_c   1.000
_cell.angle_alpha   90.00
_cell.angle_beta   90.00
_cell.angle_gamma   90.00
#
_symmetry.space_group_name_H-M   'P 1'
#
loop_
_entity.id
_entity.type
_entity.pdbx_description
1 polymer ?
#
loop_
_entity_poly.entity_id
_entity_poly.type
_entity_poly.pdbx_seq_one_letter_code
_entity_poly.pdbx_strand_id
1 'polypeptide(L)'
;EKQKARREKISTLIRQQEEGALVFNKQNVYGIRLNTDGWGVFYERGYMKNVKTVHLFSLELGLKKHPKEQKINPSNTSFIPVGNPFVYGKKNYFYQLKPTYGQQKMIGGKTNKNGVAVHVVYAGGISLGLERPYYVTIEDTSLSGTRDIKYTPKDSADFLGSGIVMGTGLRKGWNEIKLVPGLHAKLALRFDYGRFNETVKDIEVSF
;
A
#
# COMPACT_ATOMS: atom_id res chain seq x y z
N GLU A 1 -6.41 -0.12 -47.62
CA GLU A 1 -5.37 -0.20 -46.54
C GLU A 1 -5.99 -0.43 -45.16
N LYS A 2 -6.96 0.38 -44.68
CA LYS A 2 -7.59 0.24 -43.36
C LYS A 2 -8.25 -1.13 -43.10
N GLN A 3 -8.89 -1.73 -44.13
CA GLN A 3 -9.50 -3.05 -43.99
C GLN A 3 -8.47 -4.18 -43.88
N LYS A 4 -7.34 -4.08 -44.57
CA LYS A 4 -6.25 -5.04 -44.53
C LYS A 4 -5.57 -5.02 -43.14
N ALA A 5 -5.26 -3.82 -42.63
CA ALA A 5 -4.73 -3.63 -41.29
C ALA A 5 -5.69 -4.11 -40.17
N ARG A 6 -7.01 -3.99 -40.37
CA ARG A 6 -8.01 -4.52 -39.44
C ARG A 6 -8.06 -6.05 -39.44
N ARG A 7 -7.98 -6.68 -40.62
CA ARG A 7 -7.94 -8.16 -40.75
C ARG A 7 -6.66 -8.73 -40.14
N GLU A 8 -5.50 -8.10 -40.38
CA GLU A 8 -4.24 -8.51 -39.78
C GLU A 8 -4.27 -8.39 -38.24
N LYS A 9 -4.84 -7.32 -37.69
CA LYS A 9 -5.06 -7.21 -36.24
C LYS A 9 -5.96 -8.30 -35.70
N ILE A 10 -7.07 -8.61 -36.38
CA ILE A 10 -7.99 -9.66 -35.93
C ILE A 10 -7.32 -11.04 -35.99
N SER A 11 -6.59 -11.35 -37.06
CA SER A 11 -5.89 -12.65 -37.17
C SER A 11 -4.76 -12.78 -36.13
N THR A 12 -4.06 -11.70 -35.82
CA THR A 12 -3.05 -11.68 -34.75
C THR A 12 -3.67 -11.88 -33.37
N LEU A 13 -4.83 -11.27 -33.11
CA LEU A 13 -5.57 -11.44 -31.87
C LEU A 13 -6.11 -12.87 -31.70
N ILE A 14 -6.66 -13.47 -32.77
CA ILE A 14 -7.13 -14.86 -32.75
C ILE A 14 -5.96 -15.82 -32.47
N ARG A 15 -4.84 -15.64 -33.17
CA ARG A 15 -3.64 -16.44 -32.93
C ARG A 15 -3.08 -16.30 -31.54
N GLN A 16 -3.09 -15.10 -30.96
CA GLN A 16 -2.69 -14.85 -29.59
C GLN A 16 -3.65 -15.50 -28.59
N GLN A 17 -4.94 -15.52 -28.90
CA GLN A 17 -5.96 -16.21 -28.10
C GLN A 17 -5.77 -17.73 -28.15
N GLU A 18 -5.42 -18.29 -29.30
CA GLU A 18 -5.08 -19.69 -29.48
C GLU A 18 -3.77 -20.06 -28.75
N GLU A 19 -2.77 -19.16 -28.73
CA GLU A 19 -1.51 -19.31 -28.02
C GLU A 19 -1.64 -19.07 -26.49
N GLY A 20 -2.86 -18.74 -26.02
CA GLY A 20 -3.17 -18.60 -24.59
C GLY A 20 -2.67 -17.32 -23.93
N ALA A 21 -2.29 -16.32 -24.70
CA ALA A 21 -1.97 -15.00 -24.15
C ALA A 21 -3.25 -14.24 -23.82
N LEU A 22 -3.31 -13.67 -22.62
CA LEU A 22 -4.38 -12.74 -22.24
C LEU A 22 -4.30 -11.51 -23.13
N VAL A 23 -5.33 -11.28 -23.94
CA VAL A 23 -5.42 -10.12 -24.84
C VAL A 23 -6.25 -9.04 -24.17
N PHE A 24 -5.61 -8.16 -23.42
CA PHE A 24 -6.25 -6.95 -22.90
C PHE A 24 -5.39 -5.73 -23.28
N ASN A 25 -6.06 -4.63 -23.64
CA ASN A 25 -5.37 -3.38 -23.89
C ASN A 25 -5.09 -2.59 -22.60
N LYS A 26 -5.97 -2.75 -21.61
CA LYS A 26 -5.90 -2.06 -20.30
C LYS A 26 -6.35 -3.01 -19.20
N GLN A 27 -5.65 -2.95 -18.09
CA GLN A 27 -5.98 -3.72 -16.88
C GLN A 27 -6.00 -2.75 -15.69
N ASN A 28 -6.98 -2.90 -14.81
CA ASN A 28 -7.03 -2.19 -13.54
C ASN A 28 -7.10 -3.23 -12.42
N VAL A 29 -6.25 -3.08 -11.44
CA VAL A 29 -6.17 -3.95 -10.27
C VAL A 29 -6.28 -3.10 -9.01
N TYR A 30 -7.15 -3.49 -8.11
CA TYR A 30 -7.30 -2.91 -6.78
C TYR A 30 -7.05 -4.00 -5.75
N GLY A 31 -6.38 -3.65 -4.68
CA GLY A 31 -6.11 -4.66 -3.67
C GLY A 31 -5.75 -4.06 -2.32
N ILE A 32 -5.75 -4.97 -1.34
CA ILE A 32 -5.30 -4.70 0.02
C ILE A 32 -4.01 -5.49 0.22
N ARG A 33 -3.01 -4.84 0.82
CA ARG A 33 -1.75 -5.46 1.19
C ARG A 33 -1.67 -5.53 2.71
N LEU A 34 -1.45 -6.71 3.22
CA LEU A 34 -1.18 -6.95 4.63
C LEU A 34 0.32 -7.19 4.79
N ASN A 35 0.95 -6.42 5.65
CA ASN A 35 2.36 -6.53 5.99
C ASN A 35 2.48 -6.83 7.49
N THR A 36 3.60 -7.38 7.91
CA THR A 36 3.90 -7.62 9.32
C THR A 36 3.92 -6.34 10.16
N ASP A 37 4.25 -5.21 9.52
CA ASP A 37 4.36 -3.88 10.13
C ASP A 37 3.15 -2.96 9.84
N GLY A 38 2.09 -3.48 9.17
CA GLY A 38 0.92 -2.66 8.87
C GLY A 38 0.04 -3.19 7.75
N TRP A 39 -0.72 -2.31 7.16
CA TRP A 39 -1.59 -2.62 6.02
C TRP A 39 -1.64 -1.45 5.06
N GLY A 40 -2.05 -1.72 3.84
CA GLY A 40 -2.19 -0.71 2.81
C GLY A 40 -3.19 -1.09 1.75
N VAL A 41 -3.53 -0.12 0.93
CA VAL A 41 -4.33 -0.31 -0.28
C VAL A 41 -3.48 0.06 -1.48
N PHE A 42 -3.69 -0.62 -2.59
CA PHE A 42 -3.00 -0.30 -3.82
C PHE A 42 -3.94 -0.31 -5.01
N TYR A 43 -3.59 0.50 -5.97
CA TYR A 43 -4.19 0.54 -7.29
C TYR A 43 -3.10 0.36 -8.32
N GLU A 44 -3.27 -0.58 -9.25
CA GLU A 44 -2.35 -0.81 -10.37
C GLU A 44 -3.10 -0.71 -11.68
N ARG A 45 -2.55 0.02 -12.63
CA ARG A 45 -3.06 0.15 -13.98
C ARG A 45 -2.02 -0.32 -14.98
N GLY A 46 -2.38 -1.33 -15.75
CA GLY A 46 -1.56 -1.88 -16.83
C GLY A 46 -2.01 -1.39 -18.20
N TYR A 47 -1.05 -1.05 -19.03
CA TYR A 47 -1.24 -0.74 -20.44
C TYR A 47 -0.40 -1.69 -21.28
N MET A 48 -1.05 -2.48 -22.13
CA MET A 48 -0.36 -3.37 -23.04
C MET A 48 0.25 -2.55 -24.19
N LYS A 49 1.57 -2.60 -24.31
CA LYS A 49 2.30 -2.05 -25.46
C LYS A 49 2.42 -3.08 -26.56
N ASN A 50 2.82 -4.28 -26.20
CA ASN A 50 2.97 -5.44 -27.05
C ASN A 50 2.48 -6.68 -26.30
N VAL A 51 2.28 -7.81 -27.00
CA VAL A 51 1.87 -9.10 -26.41
C VAL A 51 2.76 -9.52 -25.22
N LYS A 52 4.04 -9.19 -25.29
CA LYS A 52 5.04 -9.58 -24.27
C LYS A 52 5.36 -8.50 -23.25
N THR A 53 4.87 -7.26 -23.45
CA THR A 53 5.26 -6.12 -22.60
C THR A 53 4.05 -5.29 -22.20
N VAL A 54 3.89 -5.14 -20.88
CA VAL A 54 2.85 -4.32 -20.25
C VAL A 54 3.53 -3.24 -19.43
N HIS A 55 3.11 -1.99 -19.60
CA HIS A 55 3.51 -0.88 -18.73
C HIS A 55 2.58 -0.84 -17.52
N LEU A 56 3.15 -0.74 -16.34
CA LEU A 56 2.45 -0.74 -15.07
C LEU A 56 2.61 0.62 -14.38
N PHE A 57 1.50 1.21 -14.00
CA PHE A 57 1.44 2.36 -13.11
C PHE A 57 0.75 1.93 -11.84
N SER A 58 1.39 2.08 -10.70
CA SER A 58 0.77 1.73 -9.43
C SER A 58 0.88 2.85 -8.41
N LEU A 59 -0.12 2.94 -7.56
CA LEU A 59 -0.18 3.83 -6.42
C LEU A 59 -0.51 3.01 -5.20
N GLU A 60 0.36 3.03 -4.21
CA GLU A 60 0.17 2.34 -2.94
C GLU A 60 0.12 3.35 -1.80
N LEU A 61 -0.88 3.22 -0.94
CA LEU A 61 -1.00 3.95 0.32
C LEU A 61 -1.01 2.95 1.45
N GLY A 62 -0.02 3.03 2.34
CA GLY A 62 0.14 2.13 3.48
C GLY A 62 0.26 2.87 4.80
N LEU A 63 -0.25 2.26 5.86
CA LEU A 63 -0.03 2.64 7.24
C LEU A 63 0.96 1.65 7.85
N LYS A 64 2.08 2.17 8.37
CA LYS A 64 3.09 1.37 9.04
C LYS A 64 3.14 1.64 10.52
N LYS A 65 3.37 0.57 11.30
CA LYS A 65 3.50 0.62 12.75
C LYS A 65 4.85 0.06 13.14
N HIS A 66 5.42 0.59 14.20
CA HIS A 66 6.64 0.02 14.74
C HIS A 66 6.33 -1.32 15.43
N PRO A 67 7.14 -2.39 15.25
CA PRO A 67 6.87 -3.70 15.85
C PRO A 67 6.74 -3.70 17.38
N LYS A 68 7.38 -2.74 18.05
CA LYS A 68 7.34 -2.60 19.52
C LYS A 68 6.17 -1.74 20.03
N GLU A 69 5.28 -1.27 19.15
CA GLU A 69 4.10 -0.51 19.58
C GLU A 69 3.12 -1.38 20.36
N GLN A 70 2.90 -1.05 21.61
CA GLN A 70 1.88 -1.65 22.45
C GLN A 70 0.81 -0.63 22.77
N LYS A 71 -0.45 -1.00 22.56
CA LYS A 71 -1.60 -0.17 22.92
C LYS A 71 -1.92 -0.36 24.38
N ILE A 72 -2.05 0.76 25.09
CA ILE A 72 -2.46 0.81 26.50
C ILE A 72 -3.90 1.34 26.50
N ASN A 73 -4.79 0.61 27.16
CA ASN A 73 -6.15 1.07 27.38
C ASN A 73 -6.18 2.04 28.56
N PRO A 74 -6.81 3.21 28.42
CA PRO A 74 -6.98 4.10 29.55
C PRO A 74 -7.96 3.47 30.54
N SER A 75 -7.61 3.53 31.83
CA SER A 75 -8.33 3.05 33.00
C SER A 75 -8.61 1.55 33.12
N ASN A 76 -7.93 0.97 34.10
CA ASN A 76 -8.13 -0.41 34.62
C ASN A 76 -9.34 -0.56 35.53
N THR A 77 -10.23 0.43 35.65
CA THR A 77 -11.25 0.45 36.72
C THR A 77 -12.68 0.21 36.26
N SER A 78 -12.93 0.11 34.97
CA SER A 78 -14.29 -0.14 34.44
C SER A 78 -14.26 -1.20 33.33
N PHE A 79 -15.25 -2.08 33.33
CA PHE A 79 -15.48 -3.09 32.27
C PHE A 79 -15.70 -2.47 30.89
N ILE A 80 -15.91 -1.17 30.79
CA ILE A 80 -16.05 -0.42 29.54
C ILE A 80 -14.86 0.55 29.46
N PRO A 81 -13.96 0.44 28.46
CA PRO A 81 -12.86 1.37 28.30
C PRO A 81 -13.42 2.76 27.94
N VAL A 82 -13.29 3.70 28.85
CA VAL A 82 -13.67 5.11 28.62
C VAL A 82 -12.48 5.81 28.02
N GLY A 83 -12.48 5.98 26.69
CA GLY A 83 -11.46 6.70 25.94
C GLY A 83 -10.74 5.86 24.89
N ASN A 84 -10.04 6.52 23.99
CA ASN A 84 -9.25 5.85 22.94
C ASN A 84 -7.95 5.30 23.49
N PRO A 85 -7.60 4.04 23.16
CA PRO A 85 -6.31 3.48 23.55
C PRO A 85 -5.16 4.32 22.99
N PHE A 86 -4.07 4.42 23.73
CA PHE A 86 -2.88 5.14 23.33
C PHE A 86 -1.64 4.25 23.30
N VAL A 87 -0.60 4.71 22.61
CA VAL A 87 0.71 4.06 22.55
C VAL A 87 1.71 4.96 23.28
N TYR A 88 2.28 4.45 24.36
CA TYR A 88 3.25 5.19 25.15
C TYR A 88 4.52 5.49 24.34
N GLY A 89 5.00 6.72 24.40
CA GLY A 89 6.23 7.16 23.74
C GLY A 89 6.16 7.27 22.20
N LYS A 90 4.97 7.07 21.62
CA LYS A 90 4.79 7.21 20.15
C LYS A 90 4.81 8.68 19.75
N LYS A 91 5.75 9.06 18.87
CA LYS A 91 5.90 10.44 18.39
C LYS A 91 5.02 10.74 17.18
N ASN A 92 4.98 9.85 16.19
CA ASN A 92 4.29 10.07 14.92
C ASN A 92 3.54 8.81 14.47
N TYR A 93 2.48 9.01 13.70
CA TYR A 93 1.97 8.00 12.76
C TYR A 93 2.77 8.09 11.47
N PHE A 94 3.07 6.94 10.86
CA PHE A 94 3.78 6.89 9.61
C PHE A 94 2.89 6.29 8.52
N TYR A 95 2.55 7.13 7.54
CA TYR A 95 1.88 6.71 6.32
C TYR A 95 2.89 6.73 5.18
N GLN A 96 2.74 5.84 4.22
CA GLN A 96 3.63 5.75 3.07
C GLN A 96 2.82 5.79 1.79
N LEU A 97 3.12 6.74 0.91
CA LEU A 97 2.56 6.85 -0.44
C LEU A 97 3.65 6.50 -1.44
N LYS A 98 3.38 5.53 -2.33
CA LYS A 98 4.33 5.04 -3.33
C LYS A 98 3.72 5.08 -4.73
N PRO A 99 3.84 6.18 -5.46
CA PRO A 99 3.65 6.16 -6.90
C PRO A 99 4.81 5.39 -7.56
N THR A 100 4.46 4.42 -8.40
CA THR A 100 5.43 3.50 -9.01
C THR A 100 5.14 3.38 -10.51
N TYR A 101 6.20 3.38 -11.31
CA TYR A 101 6.16 3.03 -12.72
C TYR A 101 7.04 1.82 -12.99
N GLY A 102 6.52 0.89 -13.78
CA GLY A 102 7.24 -0.32 -14.10
C GLY A 102 6.84 -0.94 -15.44
N GLN A 103 7.49 -2.04 -15.73
CA GLN A 103 7.18 -2.86 -16.88
C GLN A 103 7.12 -4.34 -16.46
N GLN A 104 6.15 -5.03 -17.03
CA GLN A 104 6.03 -6.48 -16.95
C GLN A 104 6.41 -7.04 -18.32
N LYS A 105 7.37 -7.99 -18.35
CA LYS A 105 7.78 -8.70 -19.56
C LYS A 105 7.51 -10.19 -19.41
N MET A 106 6.85 -10.76 -20.39
CA MET A 106 6.67 -12.21 -20.48
C MET A 106 7.99 -12.85 -20.90
N ILE A 107 8.49 -13.78 -20.11
CA ILE A 107 9.67 -14.62 -20.40
C ILE A 107 9.30 -16.06 -20.77
N GLY A 108 8.17 -16.56 -20.28
CA GLY A 108 7.61 -17.86 -20.63
C GLY A 108 6.11 -17.78 -20.87
N GLY A 109 5.65 -18.21 -22.03
CA GLY A 109 4.22 -18.28 -22.37
C GLY A 109 3.57 -19.58 -21.93
N LYS A 110 2.21 -19.62 -21.89
CA LYS A 110 1.45 -20.85 -21.66
C LYS A 110 1.47 -21.71 -22.92
N THR A 111 1.97 -22.93 -22.81
CA THR A 111 1.99 -23.89 -23.93
C THR A 111 0.62 -24.55 -24.11
N ASN A 112 -0.18 -24.63 -23.04
CA ASN A 112 -1.52 -25.24 -23.05
C ASN A 112 -2.44 -24.57 -22.01
N LYS A 113 -3.71 -25.00 -21.95
CA LYS A 113 -4.73 -24.44 -21.03
C LYS A 113 -4.37 -24.53 -19.54
N ASN A 114 -3.52 -25.46 -19.15
CA ASN A 114 -3.07 -25.67 -17.78
C ASN A 114 -1.62 -25.19 -17.55
N GLY A 115 -1.03 -24.54 -18.55
CA GLY A 115 0.31 -23.98 -18.46
C GLY A 115 0.38 -22.75 -17.57
N VAL A 116 1.59 -22.43 -17.11
CA VAL A 116 1.89 -21.23 -16.34
C VAL A 116 2.67 -20.26 -17.22
N ALA A 117 2.20 -19.02 -17.34
CA ALA A 117 3.02 -17.96 -17.94
C ALA A 117 3.88 -17.32 -16.87
N VAL A 118 5.12 -17.05 -17.21
CA VAL A 118 6.09 -16.44 -16.30
C VAL A 118 6.44 -15.05 -16.82
N HIS A 119 6.32 -14.08 -15.94
CA HIS A 119 6.62 -12.67 -16.22
C HIS A 119 7.64 -12.14 -15.23
N VAL A 120 8.56 -11.32 -15.71
CA VAL A 120 9.41 -10.48 -14.90
C VAL A 120 8.76 -9.10 -14.79
N VAL A 121 8.65 -8.60 -13.58
CA VAL A 121 8.18 -7.24 -13.29
C VAL A 121 9.33 -6.46 -12.66
N TYR A 122 9.69 -5.34 -13.27
CA TYR A 122 10.63 -4.39 -12.71
C TYR A 122 9.99 -3.02 -12.67
N ALA A 123 10.09 -2.39 -11.55
CA ALA A 123 9.42 -1.12 -11.28
C ALA A 123 10.25 -0.26 -10.34
N GLY A 124 10.06 1.04 -10.45
CA GLY A 124 10.69 2.01 -9.57
C GLY A 124 9.81 3.24 -9.41
N GLY A 125 10.06 3.99 -8.37
CA GLY A 125 9.28 5.18 -8.09
C GLY A 125 9.74 5.96 -6.89
N ILE A 126 8.97 6.99 -6.58
CA ILE A 126 9.17 7.84 -5.42
C ILE A 126 8.38 7.26 -4.25
N SER A 127 8.96 7.31 -3.07
CA SER A 127 8.29 6.93 -1.83
C SER A 127 8.16 8.19 -0.97
N LEU A 128 6.94 8.56 -0.62
CA LEU A 128 6.65 9.70 0.23
C LEU A 128 6.20 9.18 1.60
N GLY A 129 7.06 9.34 2.59
CA GLY A 129 6.72 9.15 4.00
C GLY A 129 5.94 10.36 4.51
N LEU A 130 4.79 10.12 5.11
CA LEU A 130 3.94 11.14 5.71
C LEU A 130 3.95 10.92 7.22
N GLU A 131 4.70 11.73 7.94
CA GLU A 131 4.76 11.69 9.40
C GLU A 131 3.73 12.63 10.00
N ARG A 132 2.67 12.06 10.57
CA ARG A 132 1.65 12.81 11.28
C ARG A 132 1.93 12.77 12.78
N PRO A 133 2.04 13.92 13.48
CA PRO A 133 2.26 13.95 14.92
C PRO A 133 1.21 13.16 15.67
N TYR A 134 1.66 12.43 16.68
CA TYR A 134 0.81 11.67 17.58
C TYR A 134 0.43 12.57 18.77
N TYR A 135 -0.87 12.72 19.02
CA TYR A 135 -1.40 13.49 20.13
C TYR A 135 -1.97 12.57 21.20
N VAL A 136 -1.73 12.94 22.44
CA VAL A 136 -2.34 12.33 23.62
C VAL A 136 -3.03 13.40 24.45
N THR A 137 -4.09 13.01 25.12
CA THR A 137 -4.80 13.87 26.07
C THR A 137 -4.24 13.58 27.47
N ILE A 138 -3.81 14.63 28.16
CA ILE A 138 -3.32 14.57 29.53
C ILE A 138 -4.26 15.33 30.47
N GLU A 139 -4.22 15.00 31.77
CA GLU A 139 -4.84 15.83 32.79
C GLU A 139 -4.04 17.11 32.99
N ASP A 140 -4.73 18.23 32.99
CA ASP A 140 -4.12 19.53 33.31
C ASP A 140 -4.47 19.90 34.75
N THR A 141 -3.50 19.69 35.62
CA THR A 141 -3.63 19.97 37.07
C THR A 141 -3.91 21.45 37.35
N SER A 142 -3.50 22.35 36.44
CA SER A 142 -3.66 23.80 36.62
C SER A 142 -5.04 24.32 36.26
N LEU A 143 -5.77 23.62 35.39
CA LEU A 143 -7.06 24.05 34.84
C LEU A 143 -8.24 23.15 35.19
N SER A 144 -8.04 22.14 36.04
CA SER A 144 -9.04 21.09 36.37
C SER A 144 -9.71 20.51 35.12
N GLY A 145 -8.93 20.30 34.06
CA GLY A 145 -9.41 19.84 32.76
C GLY A 145 -8.44 18.90 32.06
N THR A 146 -8.64 18.73 30.77
CA THR A 146 -7.75 17.93 29.93
C THR A 146 -7.21 18.77 28.78
N ARG A 147 -5.96 18.54 28.41
CA ARG A 147 -5.35 19.15 27.23
C ARG A 147 -4.70 18.12 26.33
N ASP A 148 -4.71 18.38 25.02
CA ASP A 148 -4.06 17.53 24.04
C ASP A 148 -2.66 18.04 23.75
N ILE A 149 -1.67 17.19 23.96
CA ILE A 149 -0.27 17.47 23.70
C ILE A 149 0.32 16.51 22.67
N LYS A 150 1.37 16.96 21.99
CA LYS A 150 2.24 16.14 21.15
C LYS A 150 3.65 16.15 21.73
N TYR A 151 4.47 15.22 21.29
CA TYR A 151 5.86 15.21 21.72
C TYR A 151 6.59 16.47 21.22
N THR A 152 7.01 17.31 22.17
CA THR A 152 7.96 18.41 21.95
C THR A 152 9.05 18.33 23.02
N PRO A 153 10.26 18.84 22.76
CA PRO A 153 11.30 18.86 23.80
C PRO A 153 10.87 19.57 25.10
N LYS A 154 9.97 20.57 25.00
CA LYS A 154 9.44 21.31 26.15
C LYS A 154 8.43 20.49 26.95
N ASP A 155 7.55 19.76 26.27
CA ASP A 155 6.47 19.00 26.91
C ASP A 155 6.85 17.51 27.07
N SER A 156 8.13 17.19 26.94
CA SER A 156 8.60 15.78 26.98
C SER A 156 8.31 15.09 28.33
N ALA A 157 8.40 15.82 29.43
CA ALA A 157 8.13 15.31 30.76
C ALA A 157 6.64 14.95 30.92
N ASP A 158 5.74 15.81 30.49
CA ASP A 158 4.29 15.58 30.53
C ASP A 158 3.86 14.48 29.55
N PHE A 159 4.47 14.47 28.35
CA PHE A 159 4.18 13.47 27.32
C PHE A 159 4.64 12.05 27.70
N LEU A 160 5.69 11.92 28.48
CA LEU A 160 6.21 10.66 29.02
C LEU A 160 5.80 10.42 30.47
N GLY A 161 4.98 11.30 31.02
CA GLY A 161 4.47 11.20 32.38
C GLY A 161 3.31 10.21 32.52
N SER A 162 2.88 9.99 33.77
CA SER A 162 1.77 9.10 34.09
C SER A 162 0.38 9.71 33.90
N GLY A 163 0.30 11.01 33.58
CA GLY A 163 -0.97 11.76 33.43
C GLY A 163 -1.70 11.59 32.11
N ILE A 164 -1.32 10.61 31.28
CA ILE A 164 -1.99 10.35 30.01
C ILE A 164 -3.34 9.70 30.25
N VAL A 165 -4.41 10.38 29.83
CA VAL A 165 -5.79 9.92 29.96
C VAL A 165 -6.21 9.08 28.76
N MET A 166 -5.92 9.52 27.53
CA MET A 166 -6.29 8.82 26.30
C MET A 166 -5.50 9.28 25.10
N GLY A 167 -5.59 8.52 24.01
CA GLY A 167 -5.11 8.94 22.69
C GLY A 167 -6.17 9.77 21.95
N THR A 168 -5.75 10.81 21.21
CA THR A 168 -6.68 11.61 20.38
C THR A 168 -7.09 10.90 19.08
N GLY A 169 -6.46 9.76 18.75
CA GLY A 169 -6.75 8.96 17.56
C GLY A 169 -6.44 9.70 16.25
N LEU A 170 -7.45 9.75 15.35
CA LEU A 170 -7.32 10.36 14.02
C LEU A 170 -7.74 11.84 13.97
N ARG A 171 -8.17 12.44 15.07
CA ARG A 171 -8.78 13.78 15.08
C ARG A 171 -7.80 14.92 14.85
N LYS A 172 -6.54 14.82 15.34
CA LYS A 172 -5.55 15.90 15.32
C LYS A 172 -4.29 15.56 14.52
N GLY A 173 -3.54 16.58 14.11
CA GLY A 173 -2.22 16.45 13.50
C GLY A 173 -2.18 16.38 11.98
N TRP A 174 -3.32 16.52 11.29
CA TRP A 174 -3.34 16.46 9.81
C TRP A 174 -2.70 17.69 9.15
N ASN A 175 -2.78 18.86 9.77
CA ASN A 175 -2.17 20.10 9.26
C ASN A 175 -0.65 20.19 9.54
N GLU A 176 -0.09 19.24 10.28
CA GLU A 176 1.30 19.25 10.71
C GLU A 176 2.08 18.06 10.15
N ILE A 177 1.63 17.50 9.05
CA ILE A 177 2.28 16.37 8.40
C ILE A 177 3.62 16.80 7.85
N LYS A 178 4.66 16.04 8.22
CA LYS A 178 5.99 16.16 7.63
C LYS A 178 6.15 15.19 6.49
N LEU A 179 6.67 15.67 5.37
CA LEU A 179 6.99 14.88 4.20
C LEU A 179 8.44 14.40 4.26
N VAL A 180 8.63 13.11 4.12
CA VAL A 180 9.95 12.47 4.04
C VAL A 180 10.07 11.79 2.67
N PRO A 181 10.78 12.39 1.71
CA PRO A 181 10.95 11.80 0.41
C PRO A 181 11.92 10.62 0.45
N GLY A 182 11.70 9.64 -0.38
CA GLY A 182 12.56 8.48 -0.59
C GLY A 182 12.38 7.91 -1.99
N LEU A 183 13.17 6.92 -2.33
CA LEU A 183 13.09 6.18 -3.57
C LEU A 183 12.86 4.71 -3.26
N HIS A 184 12.21 4.00 -4.19
CA HIS A 184 12.06 2.56 -4.09
C HIS A 184 12.18 1.90 -5.46
N ALA A 185 12.64 0.67 -5.46
CA ALA A 185 12.67 -0.19 -6.62
C ALA A 185 12.03 -1.54 -6.24
N LYS A 186 11.46 -2.22 -7.23
CA LYS A 186 10.82 -3.52 -7.10
C LYS A 186 11.26 -4.40 -8.25
N LEU A 187 11.70 -5.61 -7.92
CA LEU A 187 11.92 -6.69 -8.88
C LEU A 187 11.03 -7.86 -8.46
N ALA A 188 10.24 -8.41 -9.39
CA ALA A 188 9.33 -9.51 -9.07
C ALA A 188 9.22 -10.52 -10.21
N LEU A 189 8.90 -11.75 -9.84
CA LEU A 189 8.44 -12.78 -10.73
C LEU A 189 6.95 -12.99 -10.52
N ARG A 190 6.16 -12.89 -11.60
CA ARG A 190 4.72 -13.10 -11.59
C ARG A 190 4.39 -14.36 -12.39
N PHE A 191 3.70 -15.28 -11.77
CA PHE A 191 3.28 -16.56 -12.33
C PHE A 191 1.77 -16.53 -12.57
N ASP A 192 1.37 -16.48 -13.84
CA ASP A 192 -0.05 -16.53 -14.22
C ASP A 192 -0.44 -17.97 -14.54
N TYR A 193 -1.30 -18.54 -13.69
CA TYR A 193 -1.83 -19.91 -13.79
C TYR A 193 -3.35 -19.95 -14.06
N GLY A 194 -3.97 -18.82 -14.35
CA GLY A 194 -5.37 -18.75 -14.74
C GLY A 194 -5.63 -19.51 -16.06
N ARG A 195 -6.83 -20.05 -16.21
CA ARG A 195 -7.25 -20.62 -17.49
C ARG A 195 -7.43 -19.52 -18.52
N PHE A 196 -7.19 -19.86 -19.81
CA PHE A 196 -7.34 -18.91 -20.92
C PHE A 196 -8.65 -18.10 -20.81
N ASN A 197 -8.53 -16.77 -20.75
CA ASN A 197 -9.63 -15.80 -20.84
C ASN A 197 -10.80 -15.92 -19.84
N GLU A 198 -10.80 -16.89 -18.93
CA GLU A 198 -11.87 -17.06 -17.96
C GLU A 198 -11.59 -16.33 -16.65
N THR A 199 -10.38 -16.51 -16.12
CA THR A 199 -9.98 -15.89 -14.84
C THR A 199 -8.49 -15.56 -14.83
N VAL A 200 -8.15 -14.36 -14.36
CA VAL A 200 -6.75 -13.99 -14.07
C VAL A 200 -6.43 -14.48 -12.66
N LYS A 201 -5.44 -15.35 -12.54
CA LYS A 201 -4.92 -15.86 -11.27
C LYS A 201 -3.42 -15.80 -11.29
N ASP A 202 -2.87 -14.89 -10.52
CA ASP A 202 -1.43 -14.63 -10.47
C ASP A 202 -0.88 -14.84 -9.06
N ILE A 203 0.32 -15.37 -8.99
CA ILE A 203 1.16 -15.32 -7.79
C ILE A 203 2.38 -14.49 -8.13
N GLU A 204 2.67 -13.49 -7.31
CA GLU A 204 3.83 -12.63 -7.47
C GLU A 204 4.78 -12.80 -6.28
N VAL A 205 6.06 -13.06 -6.57
CA VAL A 205 7.15 -13.06 -5.61
C VAL A 205 8.02 -11.85 -5.90
N SER A 206 8.13 -10.93 -4.95
CA SER A 206 8.85 -9.66 -5.10
C SER A 206 10.00 -9.54 -4.10
N PHE A 207 11.06 -8.86 -4.55
CA PHE A 207 12.27 -8.51 -3.81
C PHE A 207 12.47 -6.99 -3.78
#